data_124daf7a3b1042111d8d4eb7239abdb7
#
_entry.id   124daf7a3b1042111d8d4eb7239abdb7
#
_cell.length_a   1.000
_cell.length_b   1.000
_cell.length_c   1.000
_cell.angle_alpha   90.00
_cell.angle_beta   90.00
_cell.angle_gamma   90.00
#
_symmetry.space_group_name_H-M   'P 1'
#
loop_
_entity.id
_entity.type
_entity.pdbx_description
1 polymer ?
#
loop_
_entity_poly.entity_id
_entity_poly.type
_entity_poly.pdbx_seq_one_letter_code
_entity_poly.pdbx_strand_id
1 'polypeptide(L)'
;MQKQNASKGHLLGDLKWKPRINRRRLFLQKTAEAGDKYMLEIGTKAPAFTLPDQNGNMRNLADYQGQKVILYFYPKDMTAGCTKQACAFGELYPQFREKGAVVLGVSKDSVTSHKKFEAKYGLPFTLLSDPEKEVIQAYDVWKEKKNYGKVSMGVVRTTYLIDENGVIVKAFDKVKAADNPVQMLGELV
;
A
#
# COMPACT_ATOMS: atom_id res chain seq x y z
N MET A 1 -40.80 -70.25 -38.96
CA MET A 1 -39.40 -70.65 -39.12
C MET A 1 -38.47 -69.47 -38.99
N GLN A 2 -37.51 -69.60 -38.05
CA GLN A 2 -36.21 -68.96 -38.03
C GLN A 2 -36.14 -67.57 -37.41
N LYS A 3 -35.46 -67.52 -36.53
CA LYS A 3 -34.21 -67.65 -35.76
C LYS A 3 -33.76 -66.32 -35.25
N GLN A 4 -33.76 -66.25 -33.98
CA GLN A 4 -33.14 -65.18 -33.20
C GLN A 4 -31.64 -65.04 -33.50
N ASN A 5 -31.15 -63.82 -33.51
CA ASN A 5 -29.76 -63.57 -33.19
C ASN A 5 -29.60 -62.35 -32.27
N ALA A 6 -29.11 -62.63 -31.12
CA ALA A 6 -28.75 -61.68 -30.11
C ALA A 6 -27.45 -60.99 -30.48
N SER A 7 -27.39 -59.68 -30.41
CA SER A 7 -26.18 -58.90 -30.51
C SER A 7 -25.92 -58.15 -29.19
N LYS A 8 -24.72 -58.44 -28.69
CA LYS A 8 -24.18 -58.02 -27.39
C LYS A 8 -24.06 -56.51 -27.29
N GLY A 9 -24.60 -55.97 -26.20
CA GLY A 9 -24.36 -54.58 -25.78
C GLY A 9 -22.87 -54.35 -25.39
N HIS A 10 -22.30 -53.33 -25.99
CA HIS A 10 -21.03 -52.81 -25.58
C HIS A 10 -21.27 -51.70 -24.54
N LEU A 11 -20.88 -51.98 -23.32
CA LEU A 11 -20.78 -50.98 -22.24
C LEU A 11 -19.63 -50.03 -22.56
N LEU A 12 -19.96 -48.82 -23.02
CA LEU A 12 -19.02 -47.70 -23.05
C LEU A 12 -18.98 -47.10 -21.65
N GLY A 13 -17.86 -47.33 -21.01
CA GLY A 13 -17.59 -46.79 -19.66
C GLY A 13 -17.56 -45.26 -19.65
N ASP A 14 -18.27 -44.70 -18.72
CA ASP A 14 -18.23 -43.28 -18.38
C ASP A 14 -16.82 -42.85 -17.99
N LEU A 15 -16.09 -42.27 -18.91
CA LEU A 15 -14.88 -41.53 -18.61
C LEU A 15 -15.29 -40.20 -17.95
N LYS A 16 -15.41 -40.22 -16.62
CA LYS A 16 -15.51 -38.97 -15.81
C LYS A 16 -14.27 -38.14 -16.05
N TRP A 17 -14.42 -37.10 -16.88
CA TRP A 17 -13.44 -36.04 -17.05
C TRP A 17 -13.20 -35.37 -15.70
N LYS A 18 -12.01 -35.54 -15.11
CA LYS A 18 -11.54 -34.81 -13.95
C LYS A 18 -10.76 -33.60 -14.43
N PRO A 19 -11.17 -32.35 -14.13
CA PRO A 19 -10.40 -31.20 -14.54
C PRO A 19 -9.00 -31.28 -13.89
N ARG A 20 -7.95 -31.13 -14.68
CA ARG A 20 -6.58 -31.03 -14.20
C ARG A 20 -6.50 -29.76 -13.36
N ILE A 21 -6.40 -29.93 -12.04
CA ILE A 21 -6.14 -28.83 -11.10
C ILE A 21 -4.77 -28.28 -11.45
N ASN A 22 -4.76 -27.03 -11.93
CA ASN A 22 -3.52 -26.33 -12.25
C ASN A 22 -2.76 -26.06 -10.94
N ARG A 23 -1.74 -26.88 -10.65
CA ARG A 23 -0.92 -26.79 -9.45
C ARG A 23 -0.21 -25.43 -9.28
N ARG A 24 -0.01 -24.67 -10.36
CA ARG A 24 0.50 -23.31 -10.29
C ARG A 24 -0.49 -22.33 -9.64
N ARG A 25 -1.81 -22.54 -9.86
CA ARG A 25 -2.84 -21.69 -9.22
C ARG A 25 -3.00 -21.99 -7.74
N LEU A 26 -2.75 -23.25 -7.33
CA LEU A 26 -2.77 -23.64 -5.93
C LEU A 26 -1.53 -23.15 -5.15
N PHE A 27 -0.38 -22.97 -5.84
CA PHE A 27 0.84 -22.45 -5.23
C PHE A 27 0.74 -20.93 -4.95
N LEU A 28 0.04 -20.18 -5.84
CA LEU A 28 -0.23 -18.76 -5.63
C LEU A 28 -1.28 -18.48 -4.53
N GLN A 29 -2.14 -19.47 -4.20
CA GLN A 29 -3.09 -19.37 -3.09
C GLN A 29 -2.50 -19.77 -1.74
N LYS A 30 -1.37 -20.50 -1.69
CA LYS A 30 -0.74 -20.94 -0.43
C LYS A 30 0.25 -19.96 0.18
N THR A 31 0.60 -18.87 -0.51
CA THR A 31 1.43 -17.79 0.06
C THR A 31 0.62 -16.68 0.72
N ALA A 32 -0.71 -16.82 0.79
CA ALA A 32 -1.64 -15.87 1.41
C ALA A 32 -2.11 -16.29 2.82
N GLU A 33 -1.50 -17.31 3.43
CA GLU A 33 -1.86 -17.72 4.79
C GLU A 33 -0.71 -17.44 5.76
N ALA A 34 -1.04 -16.59 6.74
CA ALA A 34 -0.29 -16.21 7.94
C ALA A 34 0.65 -15.00 7.82
N GLY A 35 0.12 -13.84 7.48
CA GLY A 35 0.70 -12.55 7.85
C GLY A 35 -0.43 -11.62 8.24
N ASP A 36 -0.33 -10.97 9.39
CA ASP A 36 -1.31 -10.03 9.93
C ASP A 36 -1.95 -9.17 8.84
N LYS A 37 -3.27 -9.31 8.64
CA LYS A 37 -4.12 -8.65 7.64
C LYS A 37 -4.32 -7.16 7.99
N TYR A 38 -3.22 -6.38 8.00
CA TYR A 38 -3.22 -4.99 8.46
C TYR A 38 -2.86 -3.97 7.38
N MET A 39 -2.89 -4.37 6.11
CA MET A 39 -2.60 -3.49 4.98
C MET A 39 -3.48 -3.84 3.78
N LEU A 40 -3.59 -2.88 2.84
CA LEU A 40 -4.23 -3.13 1.56
C LEU A 40 -3.42 -4.14 0.74
N GLU A 41 -4.13 -4.95 -0.05
CA GLU A 41 -3.52 -6.02 -0.85
C GLU A 41 -2.72 -5.45 -2.02
N ILE A 42 -1.52 -6.01 -2.25
CA ILE A 42 -0.70 -5.74 -3.43
C ILE A 42 -1.45 -6.20 -4.69
N GLY A 43 -1.37 -5.41 -5.76
CA GLY A 43 -2.08 -5.64 -7.01
C GLY A 43 -3.48 -5.02 -7.06
N THR A 44 -3.94 -4.37 -5.98
CA THR A 44 -5.21 -3.64 -5.96
C THR A 44 -5.01 -2.17 -6.29
N LYS A 45 -6.06 -1.53 -6.80
CA LYS A 45 -6.08 -0.08 -6.99
C LYS A 45 -5.95 0.63 -5.63
N ALA A 46 -5.05 1.61 -5.58
CA ALA A 46 -4.93 2.47 -4.43
C ALA A 46 -6.22 3.29 -4.24
N PRO A 47 -6.76 3.39 -3.01
CA PRO A 47 -7.90 4.26 -2.73
C PRO A 47 -7.66 5.68 -3.21
N ALA A 48 -8.59 6.23 -3.96
CA ALA A 48 -8.54 7.63 -4.37
C ALA A 48 -8.65 8.55 -3.15
N PHE A 49 -7.98 9.68 -3.21
CA PHE A 49 -8.10 10.72 -2.19
C PHE A 49 -8.06 12.12 -2.79
N THR A 50 -8.57 13.09 -2.04
CA THR A 50 -8.44 14.52 -2.27
C THR A 50 -8.16 15.17 -0.93
N LEU A 51 -6.92 15.62 -0.71
CA LEU A 51 -6.46 16.19 0.55
C LEU A 51 -5.73 17.52 0.31
N PRO A 52 -5.81 18.49 1.23
CA PRO A 52 -5.01 19.71 1.14
C PRO A 52 -3.54 19.43 1.46
N ASP A 53 -2.64 20.02 0.68
CA ASP A 53 -1.20 20.02 0.95
C ASP A 53 -0.83 21.08 2.01
N GLN A 54 0.45 21.17 2.36
CA GLN A 54 0.99 22.13 3.32
C GLN A 54 0.80 23.61 2.91
N ASN A 55 0.41 23.88 1.68
CA ASN A 55 0.10 25.21 1.18
C ASN A 55 -1.41 25.47 1.04
N GLY A 56 -2.23 24.47 1.39
CA GLY A 56 -3.70 24.52 1.27
C GLY A 56 -4.23 24.17 -0.10
N ASN A 57 -3.38 23.75 -1.07
CA ASN A 57 -3.83 23.33 -2.38
C ASN A 57 -4.35 21.88 -2.31
N MET A 58 -5.52 21.66 -2.91
CA MET A 58 -6.07 20.31 -2.99
C MET A 58 -5.25 19.44 -3.93
N ARG A 59 -4.89 18.26 -3.48
CA ARG A 59 -4.13 17.24 -4.22
C ARG A 59 -4.93 15.97 -4.32
N ASN A 60 -5.03 15.44 -5.53
CA ASN A 60 -5.68 14.16 -5.80
C ASN A 60 -4.62 13.10 -6.11
N LEU A 61 -4.89 11.83 -5.80
CA LEU A 61 -3.99 10.75 -6.24
C LEU A 61 -3.85 10.72 -7.76
N ALA A 62 -4.91 11.05 -8.50
CA ALA A 62 -4.92 11.10 -9.96
C ALA A 62 -3.95 12.15 -10.55
N ASP A 63 -3.58 13.19 -9.81
CA ASP A 63 -2.61 14.21 -10.24
C ASP A 63 -1.21 13.61 -10.47
N TYR A 64 -0.96 12.44 -9.93
CA TYR A 64 0.33 11.72 -10.02
C TYR A 64 0.29 10.54 -11.00
N GLN A 65 -0.76 10.43 -11.82
CA GLN A 65 -0.85 9.37 -12.83
C GLN A 65 0.35 9.44 -13.78
N GLY A 66 0.92 8.28 -14.12
CA GLY A 66 2.15 8.19 -14.91
C GLY A 66 3.44 8.36 -14.11
N GLN A 67 3.36 8.52 -12.79
CA GLN A 67 4.49 8.56 -11.86
C GLN A 67 4.33 7.48 -10.79
N LYS A 68 5.44 6.95 -10.29
CA LYS A 68 5.43 6.12 -9.07
C LYS A 68 5.17 7.00 -7.85
N VAL A 69 4.33 6.57 -6.94
CA VAL A 69 4.01 7.30 -5.71
C VAL A 69 4.46 6.51 -4.49
N ILE A 70 5.35 7.10 -3.70
CA ILE A 70 5.68 6.65 -2.35
C ILE A 70 4.76 7.39 -1.39
N LEU A 71 3.71 6.71 -0.92
CA LEU A 71 2.72 7.25 0.00
C LEU A 71 3.01 6.73 1.40
N TYR A 72 3.53 7.58 2.28
CA TYR A 72 3.84 7.18 3.64
C TYR A 72 2.93 7.85 4.67
N PHE A 73 2.45 7.06 5.61
CA PHE A 73 1.60 7.48 6.73
C PHE A 73 2.43 7.55 8.01
N TYR A 74 2.30 8.66 8.73
CA TYR A 74 3.05 8.87 9.97
C TYR A 74 2.19 9.48 11.08
N PRO A 75 2.52 9.24 12.35
CA PRO A 75 1.65 9.59 13.49
C PRO A 75 1.46 11.08 13.73
N LYS A 76 2.53 11.89 13.65
CA LYS A 76 2.47 13.31 14.03
C LYS A 76 3.72 14.08 13.60
N ASP A 77 3.51 15.31 13.11
CA ASP A 77 4.57 16.29 12.84
C ASP A 77 5.46 16.53 14.04
N MET A 78 6.69 16.96 13.80
CA MET A 78 7.66 17.42 14.80
C MET A 78 8.03 16.40 15.88
N THR A 79 7.58 15.13 15.78
CA THR A 79 8.08 14.07 16.67
C THR A 79 9.40 13.53 16.17
N ALA A 80 10.29 13.10 17.08
CA ALA A 80 11.65 12.68 16.74
C ALA A 80 11.71 11.62 15.62
N GLY A 81 10.89 10.58 15.69
CA GLY A 81 10.85 9.52 14.68
C GLY A 81 10.27 10.00 13.34
N CYS A 82 9.22 10.83 13.35
CA CYS A 82 8.63 11.35 12.11
C CYS A 82 9.55 12.35 11.42
N THR A 83 10.22 13.20 12.20
CA THR A 83 11.25 14.13 11.69
C THR A 83 12.40 13.37 11.04
N LYS A 84 12.93 12.33 11.72
CA LYS A 84 14.00 11.52 11.16
C LYS A 84 13.61 10.89 9.82
N GLN A 85 12.39 10.36 9.71
CA GLN A 85 11.88 9.77 8.46
C GLN A 85 11.74 10.83 7.37
N ALA A 86 11.12 11.98 7.68
CA ALA A 86 10.89 13.05 6.72
C ALA A 86 12.21 13.64 6.18
N CYS A 87 13.18 13.91 7.06
CA CYS A 87 14.51 14.38 6.66
C CYS A 87 15.22 13.38 5.74
N ALA A 88 15.19 12.09 6.07
CA ALA A 88 15.82 11.06 5.25
C ALA A 88 15.11 10.90 3.88
N PHE A 89 13.77 11.06 3.78
CA PHE A 89 13.10 11.17 2.50
C PHE A 89 13.53 12.44 1.75
N GLY A 90 13.71 13.55 2.44
CA GLY A 90 14.18 14.82 1.84
C GLY A 90 15.58 14.71 1.26
N GLU A 91 16.51 14.11 1.98
CA GLU A 91 17.89 13.86 1.54
C GLU A 91 17.95 12.98 0.29
N LEU A 92 17.09 11.96 0.21
CA LEU A 92 17.02 11.04 -0.93
C LEU A 92 16.06 11.51 -2.05
N TYR A 93 15.38 12.65 -1.87
CA TYR A 93 14.34 13.09 -2.79
C TYR A 93 14.81 13.26 -4.24
N PRO A 94 16.01 13.82 -4.53
CA PRO A 94 16.52 13.88 -5.90
C PRO A 94 16.60 12.49 -6.56
N GLN A 95 17.06 11.47 -5.84
CA GLN A 95 17.16 10.10 -6.34
C GLN A 95 15.79 9.47 -6.62
N PHE A 96 14.78 9.77 -5.79
CA PHE A 96 13.41 9.37 -6.06
C PHE A 96 12.89 10.00 -7.35
N ARG A 97 13.15 11.29 -7.55
CA ARG A 97 12.73 12.01 -8.77
C ARG A 97 13.40 11.46 -10.03
N GLU A 98 14.68 11.13 -9.99
CA GLU A 98 15.41 10.49 -11.08
C GLU A 98 14.80 9.14 -11.49
N LYS A 99 14.24 8.40 -10.52
CA LYS A 99 13.55 7.13 -10.75
C LYS A 99 12.05 7.29 -11.09
N GLY A 100 11.59 8.51 -11.37
CA GLY A 100 10.20 8.82 -11.72
C GLY A 100 9.22 8.69 -10.55
N ALA A 101 9.72 8.78 -9.32
CA ALA A 101 8.89 8.66 -8.13
C ALA A 101 8.68 10.01 -7.42
N VAL A 102 7.49 10.18 -6.83
CA VAL A 102 7.16 11.27 -5.91
C VAL A 102 6.96 10.71 -4.50
N VAL A 103 7.24 11.54 -3.50
CA VAL A 103 7.01 11.21 -2.09
C VAL A 103 5.85 12.05 -1.57
N LEU A 104 4.87 11.43 -0.96
CA LEU A 104 3.72 12.05 -0.31
C LEU A 104 3.63 11.57 1.13
N GLY A 105 3.67 12.48 2.08
CA GLY A 105 3.49 12.19 3.50
C GLY A 105 2.08 12.51 3.95
N VAL A 106 1.41 11.60 4.66
CA VAL A 106 0.04 11.79 5.16
C VAL A 106 0.02 11.68 6.67
N SER A 107 -0.56 12.64 7.32
CA SER A 107 -0.90 12.57 8.75
C SER A 107 -2.22 13.30 9.06
N LYS A 108 -2.69 13.15 10.29
CA LYS A 108 -3.88 13.85 10.79
C LYS A 108 -3.60 15.30 11.21
N ASP A 109 -2.37 15.77 11.07
CA ASP A 109 -2.01 17.13 11.45
C ASP A 109 -2.59 18.15 10.46
N SER A 110 -2.80 19.37 10.90
CA SER A 110 -3.38 20.44 10.08
C SER A 110 -2.41 20.96 9.03
N VAL A 111 -2.95 21.58 7.98
CA VAL A 111 -2.17 22.31 6.94
C VAL A 111 -1.15 23.27 7.58
N THR A 112 -1.55 24.02 8.61
CA THR A 112 -0.65 24.94 9.32
C THR A 112 0.49 24.21 10.02
N SER A 113 0.24 23.00 10.58
CA SER A 113 1.29 22.18 11.18
C SER A 113 2.27 21.68 10.12
N HIS A 114 1.76 21.15 9.01
CA HIS A 114 2.57 20.70 7.87
C HIS A 114 3.43 21.83 7.29
N LYS A 115 2.88 23.05 7.17
CA LYS A 115 3.64 24.21 6.69
C LYS A 115 4.81 24.55 7.60
N LYS A 116 4.61 24.50 8.93
CA LYS A 116 5.69 24.69 9.90
C LYS A 116 6.72 23.56 9.84
N PHE A 117 6.27 22.32 9.63
CA PHE A 117 7.15 21.17 9.54
C PHE A 117 8.02 21.23 8.29
N GLU A 118 7.41 21.50 7.11
CA GLU A 118 8.11 21.74 5.85
C GLU A 118 9.17 22.83 6.00
N ALA A 119 8.76 24.02 6.49
CA ALA A 119 9.64 25.18 6.59
C ALA A 119 10.80 24.95 7.56
N LYS A 120 10.56 24.27 8.70
CA LYS A 120 11.59 24.02 9.71
C LYS A 120 12.68 23.06 9.23
N TYR A 121 12.32 22.07 8.43
CA TYR A 121 13.25 21.01 8.00
C TYR A 121 13.57 21.04 6.50
N GLY A 122 13.06 22.02 5.76
CA GLY A 122 13.32 22.17 4.33
C GLY A 122 12.84 20.98 3.51
N LEU A 123 11.67 20.43 3.82
CA LEU A 123 11.17 19.22 3.17
C LEU A 123 10.78 19.52 1.71
N PRO A 124 11.38 18.84 0.70
CA PRO A 124 11.18 19.16 -0.71
C PRO A 124 9.99 18.45 -1.35
N PHE A 125 9.14 17.79 -0.56
CA PHE A 125 8.02 16.98 -1.03
C PHE A 125 6.70 17.37 -0.35
N THR A 126 5.61 16.80 -0.83
CA THR A 126 4.25 17.16 -0.40
C THR A 126 3.87 16.44 0.90
N LEU A 127 3.31 17.22 1.85
CA LEU A 127 2.66 16.73 3.05
C LEU A 127 1.16 16.96 2.93
N LEU A 128 0.35 15.94 3.19
CA LEU A 128 -1.10 15.94 3.03
C LEU A 128 -1.79 15.86 4.38
N SER A 129 -2.71 16.79 4.62
CA SER A 129 -3.45 16.92 5.88
C SER A 129 -4.77 16.12 5.81
N ASP A 130 -4.92 15.14 6.69
CA ASP A 130 -6.14 14.32 6.84
C ASP A 130 -6.66 14.34 8.30
N PRO A 131 -7.14 15.49 8.80
CA PRO A 131 -7.61 15.61 10.19
C PRO A 131 -8.82 14.72 10.49
N GLU A 132 -9.66 14.47 9.51
CA GLU A 132 -10.84 13.59 9.63
C GLU A 132 -10.48 12.11 9.54
N LYS A 133 -9.26 11.79 9.13
CA LYS A 133 -8.72 10.41 9.04
C LYS A 133 -9.44 9.54 8.00
N GLU A 134 -10.08 10.13 7.00
CA GLU A 134 -10.78 9.40 5.96
C GLU A 134 -9.81 8.57 5.11
N VAL A 135 -8.73 9.19 4.63
CA VAL A 135 -7.69 8.53 3.83
C VAL A 135 -6.86 7.59 4.70
N ILE A 136 -6.51 8.00 5.91
CA ILE A 136 -5.82 7.18 6.91
C ILE A 136 -6.59 5.89 7.19
N GLN A 137 -7.92 5.93 7.25
CA GLN A 137 -8.77 4.74 7.42
C GLN A 137 -8.91 3.94 6.11
N ALA A 138 -9.10 4.61 4.97
CA ALA A 138 -9.20 3.95 3.66
C ALA A 138 -7.95 3.14 3.31
N TYR A 139 -6.78 3.60 3.74
CA TYR A 139 -5.50 2.87 3.59
C TYR A 139 -5.21 1.89 4.74
N ASP A 140 -6.18 1.64 5.61
CA ASP A 140 -6.10 0.66 6.70
C ASP A 140 -4.91 0.89 7.65
N VAL A 141 -4.56 2.14 7.92
CA VAL A 141 -3.42 2.50 8.80
C VAL A 141 -3.85 3.09 10.16
N TRP A 142 -5.16 3.24 10.41
CA TRP A 142 -5.72 3.65 11.70
C TRP A 142 -6.01 2.43 12.57
N LYS A 143 -5.11 2.13 13.50
CA LYS A 143 -5.11 0.88 14.27
C LYS A 143 -5.05 1.11 15.77
N GLU A 144 -5.47 0.09 16.49
CA GLU A 144 -5.23 0.01 17.92
C GLU A 144 -3.74 -0.14 18.23
N LYS A 145 -3.25 0.68 19.13
CA LYS A 145 -1.86 0.65 19.61
C LYS A 145 -1.85 0.44 21.11
N LYS A 146 -1.03 -0.51 21.55
CA LYS A 146 -0.72 -0.69 22.97
C LYS A 146 0.58 0.02 23.29
N ASN A 147 0.54 0.98 24.19
CA ASN A 147 1.72 1.71 24.64
C ASN A 147 1.69 1.80 26.18
N TYR A 148 2.69 1.25 26.86
CA TYR A 148 2.78 1.20 28.32
C TYR A 148 1.47 0.72 29.00
N GLY A 149 0.85 -0.34 28.48
CA GLY A 149 -0.39 -0.91 29.02
C GLY A 149 -1.68 -0.15 28.67
N LYS A 150 -1.60 1.03 28.04
CA LYS A 150 -2.75 1.77 27.52
C LYS A 150 -3.01 1.43 26.06
N VAL A 151 -4.28 1.17 25.78
CA VAL A 151 -4.77 0.94 24.42
C VAL A 151 -5.29 2.27 23.85
N SER A 152 -4.86 2.65 22.66
CA SER A 152 -5.33 3.86 21.96
C SER A 152 -5.31 3.67 20.45
N MET A 153 -6.23 4.31 19.76
CA MET A 153 -6.21 4.35 18.29
C MET A 153 -5.14 5.33 17.79
N GLY A 154 -4.44 4.94 16.73
CA GLY A 154 -3.39 5.79 16.15
C GLY A 154 -2.92 5.34 14.79
N VAL A 155 -2.25 6.25 14.07
CA VAL A 155 -1.66 5.95 12.77
C VAL A 155 -0.49 4.99 12.97
N VAL A 156 -0.56 3.81 12.38
CA VAL A 156 0.58 2.89 12.23
C VAL A 156 1.46 3.42 11.11
N ARG A 157 2.76 3.54 11.37
CA ARG A 157 3.73 3.98 10.36
C ARG A 157 3.79 2.95 9.23
N THR A 158 3.23 3.31 8.08
CA THR A 158 3.06 2.43 6.92
C THR A 158 3.49 3.18 5.66
N THR A 159 4.05 2.47 4.70
CA THR A 159 4.42 3.05 3.41
C THR A 159 3.94 2.13 2.29
N TYR A 160 3.26 2.73 1.32
CA TYR A 160 2.84 2.08 0.08
C TYR A 160 3.67 2.59 -1.09
N LEU A 161 4.05 1.70 -1.99
CA LEU A 161 4.53 2.04 -3.32
C LEU A 161 3.38 1.79 -4.30
N ILE A 162 3.00 2.82 -5.01
CA ILE A 162 1.93 2.82 -6.02
C ILE A 162 2.60 3.04 -7.38
N ASP A 163 2.24 2.23 -8.36
CA ASP A 163 2.78 2.34 -9.72
C ASP A 163 2.14 3.48 -10.53
N GLU A 164 2.61 3.67 -11.75
CA GLU A 164 2.16 4.70 -12.70
C GLU A 164 0.68 4.56 -13.08
N ASN A 165 0.09 3.38 -12.86
CA ASN A 165 -1.31 3.08 -13.12
C ASN A 165 -2.18 3.26 -11.88
N GLY A 166 -1.62 3.66 -10.74
CA GLY A 166 -2.33 3.78 -9.47
C GLY A 166 -2.63 2.44 -8.79
N VAL A 167 -1.81 1.41 -9.03
CA VAL A 167 -1.91 0.09 -8.39
C VAL A 167 -0.87 -0.01 -7.28
N ILE A 168 -1.25 -0.55 -6.12
CA ILE A 168 -0.34 -0.82 -5.01
C ILE A 168 0.58 -1.99 -5.41
N VAL A 169 1.87 -1.72 -5.55
CA VAL A 169 2.87 -2.74 -5.89
C VAL A 169 3.69 -3.22 -4.71
N LYS A 170 3.78 -2.42 -3.65
CA LYS A 170 4.41 -2.79 -2.37
C LYS A 170 3.68 -2.13 -1.19
N ALA A 171 3.72 -2.79 -0.05
CA ALA A 171 3.16 -2.27 1.20
C ALA A 171 4.05 -2.71 2.37
N PHE A 172 4.39 -1.78 3.25
CA PHE A 172 5.25 -2.00 4.40
C PHE A 172 4.62 -1.38 5.64
N ASP A 173 4.28 -2.20 6.63
CA ASP A 173 3.75 -1.74 7.91
C ASP A 173 4.84 -1.64 8.98
N LYS A 174 4.53 -0.93 10.08
CA LYS A 174 5.42 -0.80 11.24
C LYS A 174 6.87 -0.47 10.89
N VAL A 175 7.06 0.27 9.77
CA VAL A 175 8.40 0.57 9.25
C VAL A 175 9.22 1.37 10.24
N LYS A 176 10.53 1.11 10.27
CA LYS A 176 11.49 1.91 11.04
C LYS A 176 11.73 3.24 10.32
N ALA A 177 11.54 4.32 11.05
CA ALA A 177 11.61 5.68 10.51
C ALA A 177 12.93 6.01 9.78
N ALA A 178 14.04 5.47 10.28
CA ALA A 178 15.37 5.73 9.71
C ALA A 178 15.64 4.93 8.43
N ASP A 179 15.13 3.69 8.38
CA ASP A 179 15.50 2.72 7.35
C ASP A 179 14.54 2.77 6.15
N ASN A 180 13.31 3.23 6.40
CA ASN A 180 12.24 3.21 5.40
C ASN A 180 12.55 3.98 4.10
N PRO A 181 13.14 5.21 4.11
CA PRO A 181 13.46 5.92 2.87
C PRO A 181 14.46 5.16 1.99
N VAL A 182 15.52 4.58 2.58
CA VAL A 182 16.50 3.76 1.87
C VAL A 182 15.86 2.49 1.33
N GLN A 183 15.02 1.83 2.13
CA GLN A 183 14.23 0.67 1.69
C GLN A 183 13.39 1.02 0.46
N MET A 184 12.64 2.13 0.51
CA MET A 184 11.80 2.55 -0.61
C MET A 184 12.60 2.88 -1.88
N LEU A 185 13.79 3.46 -1.74
CA LEU A 185 14.67 3.72 -2.88
C LEU A 185 15.15 2.41 -3.55
N GLY A 186 15.41 1.38 -2.75
CA GLY A 186 15.76 0.05 -3.23
C GLY A 186 14.62 -0.70 -3.95
N GLU A 187 13.36 -0.36 -3.66
CA GLU A 187 12.20 -0.95 -4.32
C GLU A 187 11.86 -0.31 -5.69
N LEU A 188 12.48 0.83 -6.00
CA LEU A 188 12.33 1.51 -7.28
C LEU A 188 13.35 0.95 -8.29
N VAL A 189 12.99 -0.11 -8.91
CA VAL A 189 13.77 -0.74 -10.01
C VAL A 189 13.42 -0.08 -11.34
#